data_066ac65aeae0b1ef2591712f311012b1
#
_entry.id   066ac65aeae0b1ef2591712f311012b1
#
_cell.length_a   1.000
_cell.length_b   1.000
_cell.length_c   1.000
_cell.angle_alpha   90.00
_cell.angle_beta   90.00
_cell.angle_gamma   90.00
#
_symmetry.space_group_name_H-M   'P 1'
#
loop_
_entity.id
_entity.type
_entity.pdbx_description
1 polymer ?
#
loop_
_entity_poly.entity_id
_entity_poly.type
_entity_poly.pdbx_seq_one_letter_code
_entity_poly.pdbx_strand_id
1 'polypeptide(L)'
;MLLSPDLRRRQTASFGSSLLESSPFNTPWRRDKGALWDLAPHLISLLWAALGPVTSVTADAGPADVSHLILHHEGGASSTVTVSQNGGEAAAGFEAYLWSDRGRSVAPRMTPDPVPPLSTALSELVANIRAGRTEHPCDARFGRDVGHVVAEAQRQIDQRRRG
;
A
#
# COMPACT_ATOMS: atom_id res chain seq x y z
N MET A 1 -1.91 -11.98 15.39
CA MET A 1 -0.59 -12.50 15.85
C MET A 1 0.37 -11.33 15.76
N LEU A 2 0.53 -10.59 16.87
CA LEU A 2 1.42 -9.43 16.93
C LEU A 2 2.87 -9.92 16.83
N LEU A 3 3.59 -9.42 15.85
CA LEU A 3 5.00 -9.68 15.66
C LEU A 3 5.80 -9.01 16.80
N SER A 4 6.84 -9.71 17.26
CA SER A 4 7.70 -9.31 18.39
C SER A 4 8.34 -7.92 18.21
N PRO A 5 8.63 -7.15 19.29
CA PRO A 5 9.23 -5.80 19.23
C PRO A 5 10.58 -5.69 18.55
N ASP A 6 11.25 -6.81 18.26
CA ASP A 6 12.58 -6.85 17.64
C ASP A 6 12.61 -6.65 16.12
N LEU A 7 11.48 -6.33 15.49
CA LEU A 7 11.39 -6.09 14.05
C LEU A 7 11.90 -4.69 13.63
N ARG A 8 13.01 -4.24 14.16
CA ARG A 8 13.67 -2.97 13.80
C ARG A 8 14.37 -3.01 12.43
N ARG A 9 13.82 -3.75 11.42
CA ARG A 9 14.50 -3.92 10.14
C ARG A 9 13.67 -3.41 8.97
N ARG A 10 14.35 -2.97 7.91
CA ARG A 10 13.76 -2.35 6.72
C ARG A 10 12.88 -3.33 5.97
N GLN A 11 11.74 -2.86 5.55
CA GLN A 11 10.76 -3.60 4.75
C GLN A 11 10.59 -2.88 3.42
N THR A 12 10.44 -3.61 2.34
CA THR A 12 10.28 -3.03 1.01
C THR A 12 9.06 -3.62 0.32
N ALA A 13 8.27 -2.76 -0.29
CA ALA A 13 7.21 -3.15 -1.19
C ALA A 13 7.28 -2.30 -2.46
N SER A 14 7.07 -2.91 -3.59
CA SER A 14 7.00 -2.23 -4.89
C SER A 14 5.81 -2.72 -5.70
N PHE A 15 5.18 -1.81 -6.41
CA PHE A 15 4.11 -2.11 -7.34
C PHE A 15 4.27 -1.26 -8.59
N GLY A 16 4.57 -1.92 -9.70
CA GLY A 16 4.57 -1.32 -11.02
C GLY A 16 3.37 -1.80 -11.81
N SER A 17 2.70 -0.91 -12.51
CA SER A 17 1.71 -1.25 -13.53
C SER A 17 1.98 -0.46 -14.80
N SER A 18 1.36 -0.89 -15.90
CA SER A 18 1.38 -0.19 -17.16
C SER A 18 -0.04 0.21 -17.51
N LEU A 19 -0.27 1.52 -17.66
CA LEU A 19 -1.53 2.05 -18.17
C LEU A 19 -1.53 2.03 -19.70
N LEU A 20 -1.45 0.83 -20.29
CA LEU A 20 -1.63 0.67 -21.73
C LEU A 20 -3.02 1.17 -22.15
N GLU A 21 -3.13 1.72 -23.35
CA GLU A 21 -4.41 2.21 -23.89
C GLU A 21 -5.50 1.13 -23.90
N SER A 22 -5.11 -0.13 -24.11
CA SER A 22 -5.99 -1.30 -24.12
C SER A 22 -6.36 -1.80 -22.72
N SER A 23 -5.76 -1.27 -21.64
CA SER A 23 -6.01 -1.75 -20.29
C SER A 23 -7.39 -1.30 -19.79
N PRO A 24 -8.22 -2.20 -19.24
CA PRO A 24 -9.49 -1.83 -18.60
C PRO A 24 -9.28 -0.93 -17.37
N PHE A 25 -8.05 -0.87 -16.85
CA PHE A 25 -7.67 0.00 -15.76
C PHE A 25 -7.23 1.39 -16.20
N ASN A 26 -7.11 1.65 -17.51
CA ASN A 26 -6.71 2.95 -18.05
C ASN A 26 -7.89 3.95 -17.99
N THR A 27 -8.21 4.43 -16.82
CA THR A 27 -9.29 5.41 -16.58
C THR A 27 -8.73 6.84 -16.48
N PRO A 28 -9.54 7.88 -16.82
CA PRO A 28 -9.13 9.27 -16.65
C PRO A 28 -8.66 9.58 -15.23
N TRP A 29 -9.34 9.04 -14.21
CA TRP A 29 -9.00 9.24 -12.81
C TRP A 29 -7.58 8.70 -12.48
N ARG A 30 -7.25 7.50 -12.95
CA ARG A 30 -5.93 6.91 -12.70
C ARG A 30 -4.80 7.70 -13.36
N ARG A 31 -5.04 8.19 -14.57
CA ARG A 31 -4.07 9.07 -15.26
C ARG A 31 -3.87 10.40 -14.52
N ASP A 32 -4.95 10.97 -13.99
CA ASP A 32 -4.90 12.23 -13.24
C ASP A 32 -4.21 12.08 -11.88
N LYS A 33 -4.56 11.05 -11.12
CA LYS A 33 -4.08 10.84 -9.76
C LYS A 33 -2.74 10.13 -9.67
N GLY A 34 -2.37 9.37 -10.70
CA GLY A 34 -1.10 8.65 -10.77
C GLY A 34 -0.97 7.50 -9.79
N ALA A 35 0.22 6.87 -9.81
CA ALA A 35 0.53 5.69 -9.03
C ALA A 35 0.40 5.90 -7.52
N LEU A 36 0.70 7.09 -7.02
CA LEU A 36 0.64 7.38 -5.59
C LEU A 36 -0.78 7.15 -5.02
N TRP A 37 -1.81 7.61 -5.75
CA TRP A 37 -3.19 7.48 -5.28
C TRP A 37 -3.84 6.15 -5.65
N ASP A 38 -3.40 5.51 -6.73
CA ASP A 38 -3.98 4.24 -7.18
C ASP A 38 -3.30 3.02 -6.55
N LEU A 39 -1.97 3.00 -6.49
CA LEU A 39 -1.21 1.82 -6.08
C LEU A 39 -0.70 1.86 -4.63
N ALA A 40 -0.26 3.04 -4.15
CA ALA A 40 0.32 3.12 -2.82
C ALA A 40 -0.63 2.72 -1.68
N PRO A 41 -1.95 2.99 -1.71
CA PRO A 41 -2.86 2.52 -0.67
C PRO A 41 -2.81 1.01 -0.44
N HIS A 42 -2.66 0.21 -1.50
CA HIS A 42 -2.56 -1.24 -1.40
C HIS A 42 -1.31 -1.68 -0.62
N LEU A 43 -0.17 -1.07 -0.93
CA LEU A 43 1.11 -1.40 -0.28
C LEU A 43 1.15 -0.88 1.17
N ILE A 44 0.66 0.34 1.40
CA ILE A 44 0.56 0.91 2.75
C ILE A 44 -0.33 0.03 3.62
N SER A 45 -1.49 -0.41 3.12
CA SER A 45 -2.41 -1.29 3.85
C SER A 45 -1.76 -2.62 4.22
N LEU A 46 -1.01 -3.22 3.29
CA LEU A 46 -0.29 -4.47 3.53
C LEU A 46 0.79 -4.29 4.61
N LEU A 47 1.60 -3.25 4.49
CA LEU A 47 2.68 -2.96 5.44
C LEU A 47 2.12 -2.58 6.81
N TRP A 48 1.01 -1.84 6.86
CA TRP A 48 0.30 -1.53 8.10
C TRP A 48 -0.19 -2.78 8.81
N ALA A 49 -0.81 -3.71 8.06
CA ALA A 49 -1.27 -4.98 8.63
C ALA A 49 -0.11 -5.84 9.17
N ALA A 50 1.06 -5.76 8.55
CA ALA A 50 2.23 -6.55 8.94
C ALA A 50 3.06 -5.90 10.06
N LEU A 51 3.17 -4.56 10.09
CA LEU A 51 4.14 -3.81 10.92
C LEU A 51 3.47 -2.88 11.94
N GLY A 52 2.14 -2.75 11.88
CA GLY A 52 1.38 -1.82 12.71
C GLY A 52 1.19 -0.44 12.09
N PRO A 53 0.52 0.47 12.82
CA PRO A 53 0.18 1.81 12.36
C PRO A 53 1.38 2.60 11.83
N VAL A 54 1.16 3.37 10.76
CA VAL A 54 2.13 4.32 10.23
C VAL A 54 2.03 5.62 11.03
N THR A 55 3.14 6.05 11.61
CA THR A 55 3.23 7.28 12.42
C THR A 55 3.74 8.47 11.64
N SER A 56 4.55 8.22 10.61
CA SER A 56 5.03 9.28 9.70
C SER A 56 5.45 8.70 8.35
N VAL A 57 5.48 9.56 7.34
CA VAL A 57 5.95 9.25 6.00
C VAL A 57 6.94 10.31 5.52
N THR A 58 7.96 9.87 4.79
CA THR A 58 8.79 10.73 3.94
C THR A 58 8.59 10.29 2.51
N ALA A 59 8.32 11.22 1.62
CA ALA A 59 8.01 10.92 0.23
C ALA A 59 8.83 11.75 -0.74
N ASP A 60 9.17 11.15 -1.88
CA ASP A 60 9.80 11.80 -3.02
C ASP A 60 9.24 11.25 -4.33
N ALA A 61 9.36 12.02 -5.40
CA ALA A 61 8.91 11.62 -6.72
C ALA A 61 10.09 11.59 -7.71
N GLY A 62 10.16 10.50 -8.45
CA GLY A 62 11.04 10.36 -9.60
C GLY A 62 10.35 10.77 -10.91
N PRO A 63 11.02 10.55 -12.04
CA PRO A 63 10.42 10.72 -13.36
C PRO A 63 9.30 9.68 -13.60
N ALA A 64 8.45 9.95 -14.60
CA ALA A 64 7.43 9.02 -15.10
C ALA A 64 6.48 8.49 -14.01
N ASP A 65 5.98 9.38 -13.14
CA ASP A 65 5.06 9.14 -12.02
C ASP A 65 5.58 8.17 -10.92
N VAL A 66 6.88 7.87 -10.92
CA VAL A 66 7.46 7.08 -9.82
C VAL A 66 7.31 7.85 -8.51
N SER A 67 6.81 7.17 -7.49
CA SER A 67 6.77 7.71 -6.12
C SER A 67 7.48 6.76 -5.17
N HIS A 68 8.32 7.33 -4.31
CA HIS A 68 9.06 6.63 -3.27
C HIS A 68 8.61 7.11 -1.90
N LEU A 69 8.26 6.20 -1.01
CA LEU A 69 7.88 6.51 0.36
C LEU A 69 8.74 5.75 1.35
N ILE A 70 9.09 6.40 2.44
CA ILE A 70 9.62 5.77 3.65
C ILE A 70 8.57 5.93 4.72
N LEU A 71 8.06 4.81 5.24
CA LEU A 71 7.05 4.77 6.29
C LEU A 71 7.72 4.40 7.62
N HIS A 72 7.37 5.09 8.68
CA HIS A 72 7.75 4.74 10.05
C HIS A 72 6.53 4.20 10.78
N HIS A 73 6.71 3.08 11.47
CA HIS A 73 5.62 2.38 12.16
C HIS A 73 5.73 2.53 13.68
N GLU A 74 4.60 2.49 14.36
CA GLU A 74 4.51 2.67 15.82
C GLU A 74 5.43 1.72 16.60
N GLY A 75 5.60 0.48 16.13
CA GLY A 75 6.52 -0.51 16.70
C GLY A 75 8.01 -0.26 16.45
N GLY A 76 8.39 0.89 15.84
CA GLY A 76 9.78 1.24 15.51
C GLY A 76 10.31 0.59 14.23
N ALA A 77 9.49 -0.18 13.51
CA ALA A 77 9.83 -0.66 12.18
C ALA A 77 9.80 0.48 11.17
N SER A 78 10.57 0.36 10.09
CA SER A 78 10.46 1.23 8.91
C SER A 78 10.26 0.40 7.66
N SER A 79 9.51 0.94 6.70
CA SER A 79 9.31 0.30 5.41
C SER A 79 9.45 1.28 4.26
N THR A 80 9.73 0.76 3.07
CA THR A 80 9.80 1.54 1.84
C THR A 80 8.73 1.06 0.87
N VAL A 81 8.14 2.02 0.16
CA VAL A 81 7.17 1.79 -0.90
C VAL A 81 7.65 2.47 -2.16
N THR A 82 7.62 1.75 -3.27
CA THR A 82 7.87 2.32 -4.60
C THR A 82 6.72 1.94 -5.52
N VAL A 83 6.11 2.93 -6.15
CA VAL A 83 4.99 2.75 -7.08
C VAL A 83 5.22 3.51 -8.37
N SER A 84 4.74 2.96 -9.49
CA SER A 84 4.66 3.63 -10.79
C SER A 84 3.57 2.98 -11.65
N GLN A 85 2.90 3.78 -12.47
CA GLN A 85 1.95 3.32 -13.49
C GLN A 85 2.50 3.51 -14.92
N ASN A 86 3.63 4.19 -15.06
CA ASN A 86 4.26 4.49 -16.35
C ASN A 86 5.50 3.63 -16.64
N GLY A 87 5.64 2.50 -15.91
CA GLY A 87 6.62 1.49 -16.23
C GLY A 87 6.26 0.74 -17.51
N GLY A 88 7.26 0.22 -18.24
CA GLY A 88 7.01 -0.70 -19.33
C GLY A 88 6.34 -2.00 -18.85
N GLU A 89 5.67 -2.71 -19.75
CA GLU A 89 4.97 -3.96 -19.44
C GLU A 89 5.86 -4.98 -18.72
N ALA A 90 7.13 -5.06 -19.11
CA ALA A 90 8.12 -5.94 -18.49
C ALA A 90 8.46 -5.56 -17.02
N ALA A 91 8.14 -4.35 -16.60
CA ALA A 91 8.33 -3.87 -15.22
C ALA A 91 7.06 -3.95 -14.37
N ALA A 92 5.94 -4.40 -14.98
CA ALA A 92 4.70 -4.55 -14.24
C ALA A 92 4.81 -5.72 -13.26
N GLY A 93 4.39 -5.48 -12.02
CA GLY A 93 4.40 -6.52 -10.99
C GLY A 93 4.25 -5.96 -9.60
N PHE A 94 3.98 -6.88 -8.69
CA PHE A 94 3.88 -6.62 -7.26
C PHE A 94 4.93 -7.46 -6.53
N GLU A 95 5.72 -6.80 -5.69
CA GLU A 95 6.67 -7.46 -4.81
C GLU A 95 6.61 -6.81 -3.42
N ALA A 96 6.59 -7.63 -2.39
CA ALA A 96 6.73 -7.18 -1.01
C ALA A 96 7.54 -8.17 -0.20
N TYR A 97 8.51 -7.67 0.54
CA TYR A 97 9.41 -8.43 1.38
C TYR A 97 9.42 -7.88 2.79
N LEU A 98 9.45 -8.79 3.75
CA LEU A 98 9.65 -8.49 5.15
C LEU A 98 10.95 -9.15 5.62
N TRP A 99 11.84 -8.38 6.24
CA TRP A 99 13.08 -8.91 6.85
C TRP A 99 13.02 -8.78 8.35
N SER A 100 13.52 -9.79 9.03
CA SER A 100 13.75 -9.78 10.46
C SER A 100 15.02 -10.55 10.80
N ASP A 101 15.40 -10.61 12.05
CA ASP A 101 16.42 -11.49 12.58
C ASP A 101 16.12 -12.98 12.33
N ARG A 102 14.86 -13.32 12.06
CA ARG A 102 14.42 -14.67 11.71
C ARG A 102 14.46 -14.97 10.22
N GLY A 103 14.92 -14.02 9.40
CA GLY A 103 15.05 -14.19 7.97
C GLY A 103 14.15 -13.29 7.13
N ARG A 104 13.92 -13.71 5.90
CA ARG A 104 13.12 -12.99 4.90
C ARG A 104 11.82 -13.73 4.61
N SER A 105 10.72 -13.00 4.63
CA SER A 105 9.42 -13.46 4.14
C SER A 105 9.04 -12.68 2.88
N VAL A 106 8.39 -13.34 1.95
CA VAL A 106 7.86 -12.74 0.72
C VAL A 106 6.34 -12.77 0.82
N ALA A 107 5.70 -11.65 0.53
CA ALA A 107 4.24 -11.62 0.46
C ALA A 107 3.76 -12.53 -0.69
N PRO A 108 2.67 -13.26 -0.50
CA PRO A 108 2.06 -14.03 -1.57
C PRO A 108 1.74 -13.13 -2.75
N ARG A 109 1.90 -13.65 -3.97
CA ARG A 109 1.42 -12.93 -5.15
C ARG A 109 -0.08 -12.73 -5.06
N MET A 110 -0.53 -11.53 -5.37
CA MET A 110 -1.96 -11.28 -5.51
C MET A 110 -2.51 -12.13 -6.65
N THR A 111 -3.60 -12.84 -6.38
CA THR A 111 -4.30 -13.57 -7.44
C THR A 111 -5.03 -12.56 -8.33
N PRO A 112 -5.02 -12.76 -9.66
CA PRO A 112 -5.77 -11.88 -10.56
C PRO A 112 -7.28 -12.01 -10.40
N ASP A 113 -7.76 -13.08 -9.77
CA ASP A 113 -9.18 -13.29 -9.49
C ASP A 113 -9.63 -12.50 -8.25
N PRO A 114 -10.50 -11.49 -8.39
CA PRO A 114 -10.99 -10.69 -7.27
C PRO A 114 -12.10 -11.39 -6.46
N VAL A 115 -12.68 -12.46 -6.97
CA VAL A 115 -13.86 -13.09 -6.35
C VAL A 115 -13.58 -13.66 -4.96
N PRO A 116 -12.50 -14.44 -4.72
CA PRO A 116 -12.25 -14.98 -3.40
C PRO A 116 -12.05 -13.92 -2.30
N PRO A 117 -11.23 -12.87 -2.49
CA PRO A 117 -11.07 -11.84 -1.46
C PRO A 117 -12.35 -11.03 -1.22
N LEU A 118 -13.14 -10.74 -2.27
CA LEU A 118 -14.43 -10.08 -2.11
C LEU A 118 -15.44 -10.95 -1.36
N SER A 119 -15.50 -12.25 -1.66
CA SER A 119 -16.34 -13.20 -0.94
C SER A 119 -15.99 -13.26 0.54
N THR A 120 -14.70 -13.27 0.87
CA THR A 120 -14.23 -13.25 2.26
C THR A 120 -14.67 -11.97 2.96
N ALA A 121 -14.43 -10.80 2.35
CA ALA A 121 -14.81 -9.51 2.92
C ALA A 121 -16.33 -9.40 3.17
N LEU A 122 -17.15 -9.88 2.22
CA LEU A 122 -18.61 -9.90 2.36
C LEU A 122 -19.05 -10.86 3.47
N SER A 123 -18.43 -12.02 3.58
CA SER A 123 -18.75 -13.01 4.63
C SER A 123 -18.42 -12.46 6.02
N GLU A 124 -17.28 -11.79 6.17
CA GLU A 124 -16.88 -11.12 7.41
C GLU A 124 -17.82 -9.97 7.78
N LEU A 125 -18.23 -9.16 6.80
CA LEU A 125 -19.22 -8.09 6.99
C LEU A 125 -20.55 -8.65 7.49
N VAL A 126 -21.07 -9.70 6.84
CA VAL A 126 -22.33 -10.35 7.26
C VAL A 126 -22.21 -10.93 8.65
N ALA A 127 -21.09 -11.59 8.98
CA ALA A 127 -20.84 -12.13 10.30
C ALA A 127 -20.79 -11.04 11.38
N ASN A 128 -20.17 -9.90 11.09
CA ASN A 128 -20.13 -8.76 12.00
C ASN A 128 -21.52 -8.17 12.24
N ILE A 129 -22.30 -7.97 11.18
CA ILE A 129 -23.69 -7.47 11.28
C ILE A 129 -24.53 -8.40 12.17
N ARG A 130 -24.48 -9.70 11.93
CA ARG A 130 -25.21 -10.70 12.72
C ARG A 130 -24.82 -10.75 14.19
N ALA A 131 -23.57 -10.45 14.47
CA ALA A 131 -23.01 -10.40 15.82
C ALA A 131 -23.15 -9.02 16.50
N GLY A 132 -23.78 -8.03 15.84
CA GLY A 132 -23.88 -6.64 16.33
C GLY A 132 -22.53 -5.94 16.48
N ARG A 133 -21.49 -6.41 15.80
CA ARG A 133 -20.16 -5.78 15.82
C ARG A 133 -20.06 -4.69 14.76
N THR A 134 -19.52 -3.55 15.15
CA THR A 134 -19.30 -2.39 14.26
C THR A 134 -17.83 -2.19 13.93
N GLU A 135 -16.93 -2.93 14.59
CA GLU A 135 -15.48 -2.80 14.41
C GLU A 135 -14.95 -3.90 13.50
N HIS A 136 -14.08 -3.50 12.59
CA HIS A 136 -13.35 -4.40 11.70
C HIS A 136 -11.95 -3.84 11.44
N PRO A 137 -10.89 -4.68 11.36
CA PRO A 137 -9.52 -4.21 11.08
C PRO A 137 -9.38 -3.39 9.80
N CYS A 138 -10.26 -3.63 8.82
CA CYS A 138 -10.30 -2.91 7.55
C CYS A 138 -11.58 -2.04 7.45
N ASP A 139 -11.93 -1.33 8.52
CA ASP A 139 -13.08 -0.41 8.54
C ASP A 139 -12.77 0.93 7.86
N ALA A 140 -13.75 1.83 7.84
CA ALA A 140 -13.60 3.16 7.24
C ALA A 140 -12.53 4.01 7.94
N ARG A 141 -12.24 3.78 9.22
CA ARG A 141 -11.18 4.48 9.95
C ARG A 141 -9.82 4.07 9.42
N PHE A 142 -9.60 2.77 9.23
CA PHE A 142 -8.38 2.26 8.58
C PHE A 142 -8.19 2.86 7.18
N GLY A 143 -9.27 2.87 6.37
CA GLY A 143 -9.22 3.47 5.02
C GLY A 143 -8.88 4.97 5.06
N ARG A 144 -9.45 5.72 6.01
CA ARG A 144 -9.13 7.13 6.24
C ARG A 144 -7.66 7.31 6.63
N ASP A 145 -7.15 6.50 7.53
CA ASP A 145 -5.79 6.64 8.04
C ASP A 145 -4.74 6.32 6.97
N VAL A 146 -4.99 5.31 6.13
CA VAL A 146 -4.19 5.05 4.91
C VAL A 146 -4.27 6.25 3.95
N GLY A 147 -5.46 6.81 3.75
CA GLY A 147 -5.66 8.01 2.93
C GLY A 147 -4.88 9.23 3.44
N HIS A 148 -4.78 9.41 4.76
CA HIS A 148 -3.97 10.48 5.36
C HIS A 148 -2.47 10.31 5.06
N VAL A 149 -1.94 9.08 5.09
CA VAL A 149 -0.53 8.81 4.71
C VAL A 149 -0.28 9.19 3.25
N VAL A 150 -1.19 8.82 2.35
CA VAL A 150 -1.08 9.18 0.91
C VAL A 150 -1.15 10.68 0.71
N ALA A 151 -2.09 11.36 1.37
CA ALA A 151 -2.25 12.82 1.27
C ALA A 151 -1.01 13.57 1.80
N GLU A 152 -0.43 13.11 2.89
CA GLU A 152 0.81 13.66 3.43
C GLU A 152 1.99 13.45 2.47
N ALA A 153 2.11 12.25 1.89
CA ALA A 153 3.12 11.96 0.87
C ALA A 153 2.97 12.89 -0.35
N GLN A 154 1.75 13.09 -0.85
CA GLN A 154 1.46 14.01 -1.95
C GLN A 154 1.90 15.44 -1.61
N ARG A 155 1.55 15.91 -0.41
CA ARG A 155 1.91 17.25 0.05
C ARG A 155 3.43 17.47 0.02
N GLN A 156 4.21 16.49 0.47
CA GLN A 156 5.68 16.57 0.46
C GLN A 156 6.24 16.58 -0.96
N ILE A 157 5.73 15.74 -1.85
CA ILE A 157 6.12 15.71 -3.26
C ILE A 157 5.84 17.07 -3.92
N ASP A 158 4.65 17.64 -3.68
CA ASP A 158 4.26 18.94 -4.25
C ASP A 158 5.13 20.09 -3.74
N GLN A 159 5.53 20.05 -2.48
CA GLN A 159 6.44 21.05 -1.91
C GLN A 159 7.82 21.00 -2.56
N ARG A 160 8.38 19.81 -2.76
CA ARG A 160 9.69 19.63 -3.40
C ARG A 160 9.71 20.04 -4.87
N ARG A 161 8.59 19.91 -5.58
CA ARG A 161 8.47 20.33 -6.98
C ARG A 161 8.42 21.85 -7.17
N ARG A 162 8.11 22.59 -6.10
CA ARG A 162 7.98 24.06 -6.11
C ARG A 162 9.24 24.79 -5.66
N GLY A 163 10.15 24.10 -4.98
CA GLY A 163 11.43 24.63 -4.51
C GLY A 163 12.55 24.31 -5.46
#